data_199b8c9155e441a629faeb89bad6adab
#
_entry.id   199b8c9155e441a629faeb89bad6adab
#
_cell.length_a   1.000
_cell.length_b   1.000
_cell.length_c   1.000
_cell.angle_alpha   90.00
_cell.angle_beta   90.00
_cell.angle_gamma   90.00
#
_symmetry.space_group_name_H-M   'P 1'
#
loop_
_entity.id
_entity.type
_entity.pdbx_description
1 polymer ?
#
loop_
_entity_poly.entity_id
_entity_poly.type
_entity_poly.pdbx_seq_one_letter_code
_entity_poly.pdbx_strand_id
1 'polypeptide(L)'
;IKYIKKLIGSADFINGNVRYCLWIPDNELETALLCPIIQKRVNKTREMRLSSPDSGARKLALKPHQFREFNECDNNTLIIPSTSSERREYIPMGFADTNTVITNSNYSVSNATHTLFGIVTSKMQMIWMKAIGGRLKSDYRYTSLVYNTFPFPEISEEKKKEIDEAAEEVLCVRAEHSEK
;
A
#
# COMPACT_ATOMS: atom_id res chain seq x y z
N ILE A 1 12.93 3.03 17.00
CA ILE A 1 13.27 1.61 17.25
C ILE A 1 13.54 0.97 15.88
N LYS A 2 14.76 0.43 15.67
CA LYS A 2 15.33 0.06 14.37
C LYS A 2 14.46 -0.89 13.53
N TYR A 3 13.76 -1.83 14.13
CA TYR A 3 13.01 -2.89 13.43
C TYR A 3 11.50 -2.69 13.46
N ILE A 4 11.01 -1.52 13.79
CA ILE A 4 9.57 -1.23 13.78
C ILE A 4 9.25 -0.32 12.62
N LYS A 5 8.35 -0.77 11.73
CA LYS A 5 7.81 0.03 10.63
C LYS A 5 6.30 0.16 10.75
N LYS A 6 5.73 1.20 10.16
CA LYS A 6 4.29 1.32 9.97
C LYS A 6 3.81 0.18 9.06
N LEU A 7 2.64 -0.36 9.36
CA LEU A 7 1.98 -1.39 8.55
C LEU A 7 0.62 -0.88 8.10
N ILE A 8 0.43 -0.72 6.80
CA ILE A 8 -0.77 -0.11 6.23
C ILE A 8 -1.48 -1.10 5.30
N GLY A 9 -2.71 -1.47 5.69
CA GLY A 9 -3.67 -2.15 4.82
C GLY A 9 -4.67 -1.15 4.21
N SER A 10 -5.56 -1.62 3.30
CA SER A 10 -6.57 -0.74 2.69
C SER A 10 -7.47 -0.04 3.71
N ALA A 11 -7.96 -0.78 4.69
CA ALA A 11 -8.82 -0.20 5.74
C ALA A 11 -8.05 0.77 6.63
N ASP A 12 -6.77 0.48 6.93
CA ASP A 12 -5.94 1.40 7.72
C ASP A 12 -5.72 2.71 6.97
N PHE A 13 -5.36 2.62 5.69
CA PHE A 13 -5.12 3.78 4.84
C PHE A 13 -6.38 4.66 4.71
N ILE A 14 -7.52 4.03 4.45
CA ILE A 14 -8.80 4.74 4.25
C ILE A 14 -9.29 5.42 5.53
N ASN A 15 -9.05 4.81 6.70
CA ASN A 15 -9.58 5.27 7.99
C ASN A 15 -8.53 6.01 8.84
N GLY A 16 -7.32 6.23 8.32
CA GLY A 16 -6.24 6.89 9.06
C GLY A 16 -5.67 6.07 10.23
N ASN A 17 -5.89 4.76 10.26
CA ASN A 17 -5.36 3.91 11.33
C ASN A 17 -3.89 3.60 11.10
N VAL A 18 -3.12 3.60 12.18
CA VAL A 18 -1.70 3.24 12.14
C VAL A 18 -1.47 1.96 12.93
N ARG A 19 -0.96 0.94 12.26
CA ARG A 19 -0.45 -0.28 12.87
C ARG A 19 1.06 -0.35 12.69
N TYR A 20 1.71 -1.19 13.46
CA TYR A 20 3.15 -1.41 13.39
C TYR A 20 3.48 -2.88 13.22
N CYS A 21 4.59 -3.16 12.54
CA CYS A 21 5.12 -4.51 12.39
C CYS A 21 6.61 -4.55 12.71
N LEU A 22 7.11 -5.75 12.99
CA LEU A 22 8.53 -6.01 12.95
C LEU A 22 8.94 -6.24 11.50
N TRP A 23 9.97 -5.50 11.08
CA TRP A 23 10.58 -5.61 9.78
C TRP A 23 12.08 -5.83 9.95
N ILE A 24 12.52 -7.07 9.77
CA ILE A 24 13.88 -7.48 10.06
C ILE A 24 14.52 -7.99 8.77
N PRO A 25 15.54 -7.32 8.21
CA PRO A 25 16.30 -7.81 7.08
C PRO A 25 17.05 -9.11 7.42
N ASP A 26 17.25 -10.00 6.44
CA ASP A 26 17.92 -11.28 6.64
C ASP A 26 19.30 -11.14 7.26
N ASN A 27 20.08 -10.16 6.82
CA ASN A 27 21.43 -9.87 7.31
C ASN A 27 21.50 -9.30 8.74
N GLU A 28 20.36 -8.89 9.30
CA GLU A 28 20.27 -8.36 10.66
C GLU A 28 19.52 -9.29 11.62
N LEU A 29 19.08 -10.45 11.16
CA LEU A 29 18.27 -11.36 11.95
C LEU A 29 18.96 -11.78 13.24
N GLU A 30 20.23 -12.17 13.19
CA GLU A 30 20.99 -12.61 14.38
C GLU A 30 21.06 -11.49 15.44
N THR A 31 21.35 -10.28 15.00
CA THR A 31 21.40 -9.11 15.88
C THR A 31 20.02 -8.79 16.49
N ALA A 32 18.98 -8.87 15.68
CA ALA A 32 17.61 -8.63 16.16
C ALA A 32 17.16 -9.66 17.20
N LEU A 33 17.55 -10.93 17.03
CA LEU A 33 17.21 -12.02 17.96
C LEU A 33 17.90 -11.93 19.31
N LEU A 34 18.93 -11.10 19.49
CA LEU A 34 19.50 -10.79 20.82
C LEU A 34 18.48 -10.09 21.73
N CYS A 35 17.47 -9.45 21.17
CA CYS A 35 16.36 -8.88 21.94
C CYS A 35 15.33 -9.98 22.28
N PRO A 36 15.12 -10.35 23.56
CA PRO A 36 14.22 -11.43 23.95
C PRO A 36 12.77 -11.23 23.50
N ILE A 37 12.32 -9.97 23.43
CA ILE A 37 10.96 -9.64 22.99
C ILE A 37 10.80 -9.94 21.48
N ILE A 38 11.79 -9.60 20.67
CA ILE A 38 11.80 -9.88 19.22
C ILE A 38 11.87 -11.40 19.02
N GLN A 39 12.79 -12.08 19.68
CA GLN A 39 12.95 -13.52 19.61
C GLN A 39 11.64 -14.25 19.93
N LYS A 40 10.96 -13.86 21.01
CA LYS A 40 9.65 -14.42 21.40
C LYS A 40 8.59 -14.25 20.30
N ARG A 41 8.53 -13.07 19.67
CA ARG A 41 7.56 -12.79 18.59
C ARG A 41 7.87 -13.59 17.33
N VAL A 42 9.12 -13.67 16.92
CA VAL A 42 9.59 -14.44 15.77
C VAL A 42 9.29 -15.94 15.96
N ASN A 43 9.59 -16.49 17.16
CA ASN A 43 9.30 -17.90 17.48
C ASN A 43 7.78 -18.18 17.46
N LYS A 44 6.97 -17.31 18.06
CA LYS A 44 5.50 -17.44 18.00
C LYS A 44 4.96 -17.41 16.56
N THR A 45 5.52 -16.58 15.69
CA THR A 45 5.16 -16.54 14.27
C THR A 45 5.55 -17.85 13.58
N ARG A 46 6.71 -18.42 13.89
CA ARG A 46 7.18 -19.71 13.38
C ARG A 46 6.22 -20.84 13.76
N GLU A 47 5.88 -20.93 15.04
CA GLU A 47 4.96 -21.95 15.55
C GLU A 47 3.59 -21.85 14.89
N MET A 48 3.03 -20.66 14.79
CA MET A 48 1.75 -20.41 14.13
C MET A 48 1.78 -20.82 12.66
N ARG A 49 2.87 -20.53 11.94
CA ARG A 49 3.04 -20.93 10.53
C ARG A 49 3.17 -22.44 10.39
N LEU A 50 3.91 -23.12 11.28
CA LEU A 50 4.06 -24.58 11.25
C LEU A 50 2.75 -25.31 11.53
N SER A 51 1.89 -24.77 12.38
CA SER A 51 0.57 -25.34 12.69
C SER A 51 -0.50 -25.02 11.65
N SER A 52 -0.20 -24.22 10.62
CA SER A 52 -1.17 -23.83 9.59
C SER A 52 -1.55 -25.01 8.69
N PRO A 53 -2.83 -25.18 8.32
CA PRO A 53 -3.25 -26.12 7.30
C PRO A 53 -2.72 -25.75 5.90
N ASP A 54 -2.44 -24.44 5.65
CA ASP A 54 -1.89 -23.95 4.37
C ASP A 54 -0.41 -24.32 4.22
N SER A 55 -0.09 -25.05 3.16
CA SER A 55 1.28 -25.47 2.84
C SER A 55 2.19 -24.27 2.53
N GLY A 56 1.66 -23.19 1.94
CA GLY A 56 2.39 -21.95 1.69
C GLY A 56 2.80 -21.26 2.99
N ALA A 57 1.90 -21.22 3.98
CA ALA A 57 2.21 -20.68 5.30
C ALA A 57 3.28 -21.51 6.00
N ARG A 58 3.21 -22.86 5.93
CA ARG A 58 4.25 -23.73 6.52
C ARG A 58 5.63 -23.50 5.90
N LYS A 59 5.73 -23.30 4.58
CA LYS A 59 6.99 -22.95 3.91
C LYS A 59 7.59 -21.65 4.44
N LEU A 60 6.75 -20.65 4.77
CA LEU A 60 7.18 -19.38 5.34
C LEU A 60 7.67 -19.49 6.81
N ALA A 61 7.47 -20.62 7.47
CA ALA A 61 8.05 -20.87 8.79
C ALA A 61 9.60 -20.98 8.78
N LEU A 62 10.21 -21.15 7.60
CA LEU A 62 11.67 -21.09 7.43
C LEU A 62 12.20 -19.65 7.57
N LYS A 63 11.36 -18.65 7.29
CA LYS A 63 11.67 -17.21 7.44
C LYS A 63 10.61 -16.52 8.31
N PRO A 64 10.53 -16.84 9.61
CA PRO A 64 9.43 -16.37 10.47
C PRO A 64 9.48 -14.87 10.76
N HIS A 65 10.60 -14.21 10.51
CA HIS A 65 10.84 -12.77 10.68
C HIS A 65 10.36 -11.93 9.49
N GLN A 66 9.97 -12.58 8.37
CA GLN A 66 9.57 -11.89 7.13
C GLN A 66 8.08 -12.09 6.83
N PHE A 67 7.51 -11.14 6.10
CA PHE A 67 6.22 -11.29 5.43
C PHE A 67 6.37 -12.15 4.16
N ARG A 68 5.24 -12.62 3.60
CA ARG A 68 5.25 -13.35 2.32
C ARG A 68 5.76 -12.48 1.18
N GLU A 69 5.39 -11.20 1.18
CA GLU A 69 5.71 -10.23 0.16
C GLU A 69 6.52 -9.08 0.77
N PHE A 70 7.55 -8.66 0.05
CA PHE A 70 8.40 -7.55 0.44
C PHE A 70 7.87 -6.28 -0.22
N ASN A 71 6.97 -5.59 0.46
CA ASN A 71 6.37 -4.34 0.01
C ASN A 71 6.85 -3.18 0.87
N GLU A 72 8.16 -2.94 0.87
CA GLU A 72 8.74 -1.73 1.41
C GLU A 72 8.47 -0.55 0.48
N CYS A 73 8.12 0.60 1.06
CA CYS A 73 7.94 1.82 0.30
C CYS A 73 9.28 2.52 0.07
N ASP A 74 9.44 3.09 -1.11
CA ASP A 74 10.42 4.14 -1.39
C ASP A 74 9.86 5.53 -1.02
N ASN A 75 10.61 6.59 -1.33
CA ASN A 75 10.23 7.97 -0.98
C ASN A 75 8.93 8.45 -1.66
N ASN A 76 8.53 7.82 -2.77
CA ASN A 76 7.39 8.24 -3.59
C ASN A 76 6.51 7.03 -3.95
N THR A 77 6.22 6.19 -2.98
CA THR A 77 5.33 5.05 -3.22
C THR A 77 3.88 5.49 -3.12
N LEU A 78 3.16 5.41 -4.24
CA LEU A 78 1.72 5.62 -4.29
C LEU A 78 0.98 4.37 -3.82
N ILE A 79 0.11 4.51 -2.82
CA ILE A 79 -0.77 3.45 -2.32
C ILE A 79 -2.11 3.52 -3.04
N ILE A 80 -2.56 2.37 -3.55
CA ILE A 80 -3.86 2.20 -4.19
C ILE A 80 -4.62 1.09 -3.45
N PRO A 81 -5.64 1.41 -2.65
CA PRO A 81 -6.49 0.41 -2.02
C PRO A 81 -7.14 -0.51 -3.04
N SER A 82 -7.01 -1.83 -2.85
CA SER A 82 -7.60 -2.81 -3.76
C SER A 82 -9.13 -2.84 -3.70
N THR A 83 -9.72 -2.34 -2.63
CA THR A 83 -11.18 -2.28 -2.45
C THR A 83 -11.58 -0.93 -1.89
N SER A 84 -12.60 -0.32 -2.49
CA SER A 84 -13.17 0.95 -2.05
C SER A 84 -14.70 0.91 -2.15
N SER A 85 -15.38 1.54 -1.18
CA SER A 85 -16.84 1.59 -1.15
C SER A 85 -17.40 2.21 -2.43
N GLU A 86 -18.48 1.62 -2.95
CA GLU A 86 -19.23 2.17 -4.10
C GLU A 86 -19.79 3.57 -3.86
N ARG A 87 -19.95 3.97 -2.58
CA ARG A 87 -20.42 5.30 -2.18
C ARG A 87 -19.36 6.40 -2.35
N ARG A 88 -18.09 6.03 -2.55
CA ARG A 88 -17.01 7.01 -2.78
C ARG A 88 -17.00 7.44 -4.24
N GLU A 89 -16.93 8.74 -4.45
CA GLU A 89 -16.79 9.31 -5.78
C GLU A 89 -15.44 8.94 -6.42
N TYR A 90 -14.39 8.86 -5.60
CA TYR A 90 -13.03 8.52 -6.00
C TYR A 90 -12.45 7.42 -5.11
N ILE A 91 -11.55 6.60 -5.67
CA ILE A 91 -10.75 5.69 -4.87
C ILE A 91 -9.72 6.51 -4.10
N PRO A 92 -9.67 6.41 -2.76
CA PRO A 92 -8.68 7.14 -1.98
C PRO A 92 -7.29 6.56 -2.25
N MET A 93 -6.42 7.36 -2.87
CA MET A 93 -5.02 7.03 -3.14
C MET A 93 -4.15 8.08 -2.48
N GLY A 94 -2.91 7.77 -2.17
CA GLY A 94 -1.97 8.73 -1.58
C GLY A 94 -0.58 8.13 -1.42
N PHE A 95 0.37 8.95 -1.01
CA PHE A 95 1.75 8.56 -0.86
C PHE A 95 2.06 7.98 0.52
N ALA A 96 2.99 7.05 0.57
CA ALA A 96 3.57 6.50 1.78
C ALA A 96 5.05 6.87 1.90
N ASP A 97 5.51 6.97 3.15
CA ASP A 97 6.92 7.19 3.47
C ASP A 97 7.72 5.88 3.47
N THR A 98 9.05 5.98 3.46
CA THR A 98 10.00 4.85 3.49
C THR A 98 9.93 4.01 4.76
N ASN A 99 9.26 4.50 5.80
CA ASN A 99 9.06 3.76 7.04
C ASN A 99 7.75 2.96 7.05
N THR A 100 7.18 2.74 5.86
CA THR A 100 5.89 2.05 5.68
C THR A 100 6.07 0.73 4.95
N VAL A 101 5.37 -0.28 5.44
CA VAL A 101 5.18 -1.58 4.81
C VAL A 101 3.71 -1.70 4.40
N ILE A 102 3.48 -2.05 3.15
CA ILE A 102 2.14 -2.15 2.57
C ILE A 102 1.69 -3.61 2.59
N THR A 103 0.46 -3.87 3.05
CA THR A 103 -0.11 -5.21 2.98
C THR A 103 -0.67 -5.49 1.58
N ASN A 104 -0.88 -6.78 1.28
CA ASN A 104 -1.47 -7.26 0.02
C ASN A 104 -2.92 -6.81 -0.26
N SER A 105 -3.53 -6.07 0.66
CA SER A 105 -4.82 -5.42 0.42
C SER A 105 -4.72 -4.09 -0.34
N ASN A 106 -3.51 -3.65 -0.63
CA ASN A 106 -3.23 -2.49 -1.48
C ASN A 106 -2.34 -2.90 -2.66
N TYR A 107 -2.41 -2.12 -3.73
CA TYR A 107 -1.36 -2.05 -4.74
C TYR A 107 -0.44 -0.86 -4.43
N SER A 108 0.76 -0.93 -4.95
CA SER A 108 1.76 0.14 -4.82
C SER A 108 2.41 0.42 -6.16
N VAL A 109 2.69 1.70 -6.40
CA VAL A 109 3.47 2.15 -7.55
C VAL A 109 4.67 2.90 -7.00
N SER A 110 5.87 2.35 -7.22
CA SER A 110 7.13 2.95 -6.81
C SER A 110 7.51 4.12 -7.71
N ASN A 111 8.23 5.10 -7.16
CA ASN A 111 8.67 6.30 -7.89
C ASN A 111 7.52 7.05 -8.58
N ALA A 112 6.35 7.07 -7.97
CA ALA A 112 5.19 7.74 -8.51
C ALA A 112 5.35 9.27 -8.45
N THR A 113 5.00 9.94 -9.56
CA THR A 113 5.01 11.40 -9.67
C THR A 113 3.67 11.99 -9.28
N HIS A 114 3.62 13.28 -9.00
CA HIS A 114 2.36 14.00 -8.79
C HIS A 114 1.47 13.95 -10.04
N THR A 115 2.07 13.99 -11.23
CA THR A 115 1.36 13.79 -12.51
C THR A 115 0.64 12.44 -12.54
N LEU A 116 1.35 11.35 -12.18
CA LEU A 116 0.73 10.03 -12.12
C LEU A 116 -0.41 10.00 -11.11
N PHE A 117 -0.19 10.54 -9.91
CA PHE A 117 -1.24 10.65 -8.89
C PHE A 117 -2.46 11.41 -9.41
N GLY A 118 -2.28 12.57 -10.05
CA GLY A 118 -3.36 13.36 -10.64
C GLY A 118 -4.15 12.57 -11.68
N ILE A 119 -3.46 11.84 -12.57
CA ILE A 119 -4.09 11.01 -13.61
C ILE A 119 -4.90 9.87 -12.99
N VAL A 120 -4.30 9.07 -12.09
CA VAL A 120 -4.98 7.88 -11.56
C VAL A 120 -6.06 8.20 -10.52
N THR A 121 -6.07 9.42 -9.97
CA THR A 121 -7.16 9.91 -9.10
C THR A 121 -8.21 10.71 -9.87
N SER A 122 -8.06 10.85 -11.19
CA SER A 122 -8.98 11.61 -12.02
C SER A 122 -10.36 10.96 -12.18
N LYS A 123 -11.33 11.78 -12.57
CA LYS A 123 -12.67 11.30 -12.93
C LYS A 123 -12.65 10.31 -14.08
N MET A 124 -11.75 10.49 -15.05
CA MET A 124 -11.59 9.57 -16.19
C MET A 124 -11.14 8.18 -15.72
N GLN A 125 -10.15 8.12 -14.83
CA GLN A 125 -9.71 6.85 -14.24
C GLN A 125 -10.84 6.17 -13.44
N MET A 126 -11.67 6.95 -12.74
CA MET A 126 -12.81 6.40 -12.02
C MET A 126 -13.89 5.84 -12.96
N ILE A 127 -14.13 6.49 -14.11
CA ILE A 127 -15.03 5.98 -15.16
C ILE A 127 -14.49 4.66 -15.72
N TRP A 128 -13.18 4.64 -16.03
CA TRP A 128 -12.51 3.43 -16.51
C TRP A 128 -12.60 2.28 -15.50
N MET A 129 -12.33 2.59 -14.21
CA MET A 129 -12.49 1.64 -13.13
C MET A 129 -13.90 1.05 -13.05
N LYS A 130 -14.94 1.87 -13.22
CA LYS A 130 -16.34 1.43 -13.23
C LYS A 130 -16.68 0.56 -14.44
N ALA A 131 -16.03 0.81 -15.58
CA ALA A 131 -16.30 0.10 -16.83
C ALA A 131 -15.65 -1.30 -16.85
N ILE A 132 -14.40 -1.42 -16.42
CA ILE A 132 -13.62 -2.67 -16.53
C ILE A 132 -13.24 -3.31 -15.20
N GLY A 133 -13.32 -2.56 -14.10
CA GLY A 133 -12.99 -3.06 -12.76
C GLY A 133 -14.03 -4.05 -12.26
N GLY A 134 -13.56 -5.02 -11.46
CA GLY A 134 -14.42 -5.96 -10.77
C GLY A 134 -15.13 -5.33 -9.57
N ARG A 135 -16.03 -6.10 -8.98
CA ARG A 135 -16.65 -5.76 -7.70
C ARG A 135 -16.43 -6.88 -6.69
N LEU A 136 -16.32 -6.48 -5.42
CA LEU A 136 -16.37 -7.39 -4.29
C LEU A 136 -17.65 -7.06 -3.52
N LYS A 137 -18.71 -7.87 -3.74
CA LYS A 137 -20.08 -7.52 -3.37
C LYS A 137 -20.49 -6.23 -4.11
N SER A 138 -20.85 -5.15 -3.40
CA SER A 138 -21.16 -3.84 -3.98
C SER A 138 -19.94 -2.96 -4.22
N ASP A 139 -18.85 -3.19 -3.49
CA ASP A 139 -17.65 -2.33 -3.49
C ASP A 139 -16.80 -2.48 -4.76
N TYR A 140 -16.17 -1.40 -5.18
CA TYR A 140 -15.24 -1.41 -6.31
C TYR A 140 -13.96 -2.17 -5.95
N ARG A 141 -13.53 -3.05 -6.86
CA ARG A 141 -12.26 -3.76 -6.75
C ARG A 141 -11.27 -3.26 -7.79
N TYR A 142 -10.32 -2.45 -7.33
CA TYR A 142 -9.19 -2.04 -8.14
C TYR A 142 -8.22 -3.21 -8.30
N THR A 143 -7.75 -3.43 -9.53
CA THR A 143 -6.80 -4.51 -9.85
C THR A 143 -5.69 -3.98 -10.75
N SER A 144 -4.61 -4.72 -10.90
CA SER A 144 -3.55 -4.41 -11.86
C SER A 144 -4.09 -4.31 -13.29
N LEU A 145 -5.15 -5.05 -13.63
CA LEU A 145 -5.82 -4.95 -14.92
C LEU A 145 -6.35 -3.53 -15.16
N VAL A 146 -7.02 -2.93 -14.17
CA VAL A 146 -7.55 -1.57 -14.28
C VAL A 146 -6.45 -0.56 -14.56
N TYR A 147 -5.32 -0.68 -13.86
CA TYR A 147 -4.18 0.21 -14.05
C TYR A 147 -3.50 -0.02 -15.40
N ASN A 148 -3.19 -1.26 -15.75
CA ASN A 148 -2.40 -1.61 -16.92
C ASN A 148 -3.14 -1.40 -18.25
N THR A 149 -4.48 -1.40 -18.22
CA THR A 149 -5.30 -1.20 -19.42
C THR A 149 -5.85 0.22 -19.54
N PHE A 150 -5.58 1.08 -18.56
CA PHE A 150 -5.99 2.48 -18.64
C PHE A 150 -5.25 3.17 -19.79
N PRO A 151 -5.97 3.86 -20.66
CA PRO A 151 -5.34 4.60 -21.76
C PRO A 151 -4.69 5.89 -21.24
N PHE A 152 -3.46 5.75 -20.70
CA PHE A 152 -2.71 6.91 -20.24
C PHE A 152 -2.55 7.93 -21.36
N PRO A 153 -2.91 9.21 -21.13
CA PRO A 153 -2.81 10.23 -22.16
C PRO A 153 -1.34 10.60 -22.43
N GLU A 154 -1.06 10.90 -23.70
CA GLU A 154 0.13 11.69 -24.03
C GLU A 154 -0.12 13.14 -23.67
N ILE A 155 0.72 13.71 -22.82
CA ILE A 155 0.55 15.06 -22.28
C ILE A 155 1.78 15.92 -22.59
N SER A 156 1.57 17.20 -22.93
CA SER A 156 2.64 18.17 -23.06
C SER A 156 3.24 18.51 -21.67
N GLU A 157 4.45 19.07 -21.65
CA GLU A 157 5.09 19.52 -20.40
C GLU A 157 4.27 20.62 -19.69
N GLU A 158 3.60 21.48 -20.43
CA GLU A 158 2.68 22.49 -19.88
C GLU A 158 1.51 21.81 -19.14
N LYS A 159 0.89 20.83 -19.79
CA LYS A 159 -0.24 20.09 -19.20
C LYS A 159 0.16 19.25 -18.01
N LYS A 160 1.38 18.70 -18.05
CA LYS A 160 1.96 17.98 -16.92
C LYS A 160 2.10 18.88 -15.70
N LYS A 161 2.59 20.11 -15.91
CA LYS A 161 2.71 21.10 -14.83
C LYS A 161 1.36 21.47 -14.22
N GLU A 162 0.32 21.68 -15.04
CA GLU A 162 -1.04 21.94 -14.55
C GLU A 162 -1.57 20.76 -13.70
N ILE A 163 -1.30 19.51 -14.12
CA ILE A 163 -1.72 18.32 -13.38
C ILE A 163 -0.94 18.21 -12.06
N ASP A 164 0.35 18.49 -12.06
CA ASP A 164 1.18 18.46 -10.85
C ASP A 164 0.69 19.50 -9.83
N GLU A 165 0.40 20.72 -10.25
CA GLU A 165 -0.14 21.79 -9.41
C GLU A 165 -1.50 21.39 -8.79
N ALA A 166 -2.42 20.85 -9.59
CA ALA A 166 -3.71 20.37 -9.11
C ALA A 166 -3.57 19.16 -8.16
N ALA A 167 -2.63 18.26 -8.41
CA ALA A 167 -2.33 17.13 -7.56
C ALA A 167 -1.79 17.57 -6.18
N GLU A 168 -0.89 18.54 -6.17
CA GLU A 168 -0.34 19.13 -4.94
C GLU A 168 -1.43 19.82 -4.12
N GLU A 169 -2.32 20.58 -4.77
CA GLU A 169 -3.45 21.21 -4.10
C GLU A 169 -4.35 20.17 -3.39
N VAL A 170 -4.68 19.07 -4.06
CA VAL A 170 -5.45 17.97 -3.45
C VAL A 170 -4.73 17.38 -2.24
N LEU A 171 -3.41 17.18 -2.35
CA LEU A 171 -2.62 16.61 -1.25
C LEU A 171 -2.52 17.57 -0.08
N CYS A 172 -2.35 18.89 -0.31
CA CYS A 172 -2.33 19.92 0.72
C CYS A 172 -3.67 19.99 1.48
N VAL A 173 -4.79 20.05 0.77
CA VAL A 173 -6.13 20.07 1.38
C VAL A 173 -6.37 18.81 2.23
N ARG A 174 -5.94 17.64 1.75
CA ARG A 174 -6.04 16.40 2.54
C ARG A 174 -5.19 16.44 3.80
N ALA A 175 -3.99 17.00 3.73
CA ALA A 175 -3.11 17.14 4.90
C ALA A 175 -3.74 18.05 5.97
N GLU A 176 -4.34 19.17 5.58
CA GLU A 176 -5.04 20.10 6.49
C GLU A 176 -6.24 19.46 7.21
N HIS A 177 -6.87 18.46 6.59
CA HIS A 177 -8.04 17.76 7.14
C HIS A 177 -7.71 16.39 7.77
N SER A 178 -6.45 15.98 7.79
CA SER A 178 -6.02 14.69 8.33
C SER A 178 -6.02 14.61 9.87
N GLU A 179 -6.17 15.74 10.57
CA GLU A 179 -6.14 15.84 12.04
C GLU A 179 -7.54 15.75 12.70
N LYS A 180 -8.57 15.32 11.97
CA LYS A 180 -9.95 15.22 12.51
C LYS A 180 -10.41 13.80 12.68
#